data_ae2476471c1caecbc9093eea0c84f61b
#
_entry.id   ae2476471c1caecbc9093eea0c84f61b
#
_cell.length_a   1.000
_cell.length_b   1.000
_cell.length_c   1.000
_cell.angle_alpha   90.00
_cell.angle_beta   90.00
_cell.angle_gamma   90.00
#
_symmetry.space_group_name_H-M   'P 1'
#
loop_
_entity.id
_entity.type
_entity.pdbx_description
1 polymer ?
#
loop_
_entity_poly.entity_id
_entity_poly.type
_entity_poly.pdbx_seq_one_letter_code
_entity_poly.pdbx_strand_id
1 'polypeptide(L)'
;MVEVKITEFESSYLGQLSGYMSLVNHILKDEIDRPTIGLLICRSKNNIFAQYCLEGYNQPIAITAYEGIQILPENFNDTLPSIEELEAEIEKQ
;
A
#
# COMPACT_ATOMS: atom_id res chain seq x y z
N MET A 1 2.72 7.19 -3.35
CA MET A 1 1.46 7.20 -2.53
C MET A 1 1.35 5.91 -1.75
N VAL A 2 1.04 6.00 -0.48
CA VAL A 2 0.96 4.84 0.40
C VAL A 2 -0.42 4.76 1.03
N GLU A 3 -1.05 3.60 0.95
CA GLU A 3 -2.31 3.28 1.63
C GLU A 3 -2.07 2.12 2.59
N VAL A 4 -2.54 2.27 3.82
CA VAL A 4 -2.39 1.23 4.85
C VAL A 4 -3.77 0.77 5.31
N LYS A 5 -3.97 -0.54 5.36
CA LYS A 5 -5.22 -1.16 5.78
C LYS A 5 -4.97 -2.12 6.95
N ILE A 6 -5.89 -2.15 7.90
CA ILE A 6 -5.77 -3.06 9.06
C ILE A 6 -6.39 -4.43 8.79
N THR A 7 -6.86 -4.65 7.58
CA THR A 7 -7.55 -5.88 7.20
C THR A 7 -6.71 -6.67 6.21
N GLU A 8 -7.17 -7.90 5.92
CA GLU A 8 -6.63 -8.69 4.84
C GLU A 8 -6.82 -7.95 3.50
N PHE A 9 -5.96 -8.23 2.54
CA PHE A 9 -6.05 -7.63 1.21
C PHE A 9 -7.39 -7.93 0.55
N GLU A 10 -7.99 -6.90 -0.02
CA GLU A 10 -9.20 -7.00 -0.85
C GLU A 10 -8.95 -6.32 -2.19
N SER A 11 -9.52 -6.87 -3.26
CA SER A 11 -9.31 -6.32 -4.60
C SER A 11 -9.82 -4.89 -4.75
N SER A 12 -10.86 -4.51 -4.00
CA SER A 12 -11.39 -3.15 -4.02
C SER A 12 -10.36 -2.09 -3.58
N TYR A 13 -9.39 -2.47 -2.76
CA TYR A 13 -8.34 -1.54 -2.32
C TYR A 13 -7.48 -1.06 -3.49
N LEU A 14 -7.24 -1.93 -4.47
CA LEU A 14 -6.49 -1.53 -5.66
C LEU A 14 -7.26 -0.50 -6.49
N GLY A 15 -8.55 -0.65 -6.61
CA GLY A 15 -9.38 0.31 -7.33
C GLY A 15 -9.34 1.69 -6.67
N GLN A 16 -9.42 1.74 -5.35
CA GLN A 16 -9.33 2.99 -4.60
C GLN A 16 -7.95 3.64 -4.78
N LEU A 17 -6.89 2.86 -4.60
CA LEU A 17 -5.53 3.38 -4.74
C LEU A 17 -5.27 3.86 -6.16
N SER A 18 -5.67 3.10 -7.15
CA SER A 18 -5.52 3.45 -8.55
C SER A 18 -6.23 4.78 -8.87
N GLY A 19 -7.44 4.95 -8.34
CA GLY A 19 -8.20 6.18 -8.52
C GLY A 19 -7.49 7.38 -7.91
N TYR A 20 -6.96 7.24 -6.70
CA TYR A 20 -6.23 8.33 -6.05
C TYR A 20 -4.94 8.65 -6.79
N MET A 21 -4.21 7.64 -7.27
CA MET A 21 -3.00 7.85 -8.05
C MET A 21 -3.29 8.62 -9.33
N SER A 22 -4.37 8.26 -10.02
CA SER A 22 -4.77 8.95 -11.24
C SER A 22 -5.14 10.40 -10.96
N LEU A 23 -5.83 10.65 -9.85
CA LEU A 23 -6.20 12.01 -9.45
C LEU A 23 -4.95 12.85 -9.16
N VAL A 24 -4.00 12.31 -8.39
CA VAL A 24 -2.75 13.01 -8.06
C VAL A 24 -1.96 13.30 -9.32
N ASN A 25 -1.82 12.33 -10.23
CA ASN A 25 -1.10 12.53 -11.48
C ASN A 25 -1.76 13.62 -12.33
N HIS A 26 -3.08 13.68 -12.33
CA HIS A 26 -3.81 14.69 -13.08
C HIS A 26 -3.62 16.09 -12.50
N ILE A 27 -3.68 16.22 -11.18
CA ILE A 27 -3.54 17.50 -10.49
C ILE A 27 -2.12 18.04 -10.61
N LEU A 28 -1.11 17.16 -10.48
CA LEU A 28 0.29 17.56 -10.42
C LEU A 28 1.05 17.33 -11.72
N LYS A 29 0.35 17.11 -12.84
CA LYS A 29 0.98 16.76 -14.12
C LYS A 29 2.04 17.74 -14.59
N ASP A 30 1.92 19.01 -14.23
CA ASP A 30 2.88 20.04 -14.62
C ASP A 30 4.03 20.19 -13.62
N GLU A 31 3.96 19.51 -12.49
CA GLU A 31 4.93 19.61 -11.41
C GLU A 31 5.75 18.33 -11.19
N ILE A 32 5.29 17.21 -11.76
CA ILE A 32 5.97 15.93 -11.60
C ILE A 32 6.42 15.40 -12.97
N ASP A 33 7.64 14.85 -13.01
CA ASP A 33 8.19 14.28 -14.23
C ASP A 33 7.81 12.82 -14.43
N ARG A 34 7.37 12.15 -13.37
CA ARG A 34 7.07 10.71 -13.38
C ARG A 34 5.72 10.43 -12.74
N PRO A 35 5.02 9.38 -13.21
CA PRO A 35 3.78 8.96 -12.57
C PRO A 35 4.00 8.58 -11.10
N THR A 36 2.98 8.77 -10.30
CA THR A 36 2.98 8.38 -8.90
C THR A 36 3.12 6.87 -8.76
N ILE A 37 3.96 6.43 -7.83
CA ILE A 37 4.08 5.01 -7.47
C ILE A 37 3.16 4.75 -6.28
N GLY A 38 2.41 3.65 -6.33
CA GLY A 38 1.49 3.28 -5.26
C GLY A 38 2.01 2.10 -4.45
N LEU A 39 1.83 2.16 -3.14
CA LEU A 39 2.15 1.06 -2.22
C LEU A 39 0.95 0.82 -1.33
N LEU A 40 0.43 -0.39 -1.39
CA LEU A 40 -0.67 -0.83 -0.53
C LEU A 40 -0.12 -1.77 0.53
N ILE A 41 -0.33 -1.42 1.80
CA ILE A 41 0.11 -2.22 2.93
C ILE A 41 -1.13 -2.76 3.64
N CYS A 42 -1.28 -4.08 3.67
CA CYS A 42 -2.40 -4.74 4.31
C CYS A 42 -1.92 -5.57 5.50
N ARG A 43 -2.85 -6.02 6.36
CA ARG A 43 -2.49 -6.93 7.44
C ARG A 43 -1.94 -8.23 6.88
N SER A 44 -2.63 -8.82 5.93
CA SER A 44 -2.23 -10.07 5.29
C SER A 44 -2.71 -10.09 3.85
N LYS A 45 -2.16 -10.99 3.06
CA LYS A 45 -2.58 -11.17 1.68
C LYS A 45 -2.30 -12.59 1.20
N ASN A 46 -3.13 -13.04 0.26
CA ASN A 46 -2.83 -14.23 -0.53
C ASN A 46 -1.97 -13.76 -1.72
N ASN A 47 -0.74 -14.25 -1.81
CA ASN A 47 0.21 -13.78 -2.81
C ASN A 47 -0.26 -14.01 -4.24
N ILE A 48 -0.88 -15.16 -4.50
CA ILE A 48 -1.36 -15.50 -5.84
C ILE A 48 -2.53 -14.60 -6.23
N PHE A 49 -3.49 -14.43 -5.33
CA PHE A 49 -4.65 -13.58 -5.58
C PHE A 49 -4.23 -12.12 -5.80
N ALA A 50 -3.33 -11.61 -4.95
CA ALA A 50 -2.83 -10.24 -5.08
C ALA A 50 -2.14 -10.03 -6.43
N GLN A 51 -1.35 -11.01 -6.87
CA GLN A 51 -0.65 -10.92 -8.15
C GLN A 51 -1.63 -10.87 -9.31
N TYR A 52 -2.68 -11.71 -9.29
CA TYR A 52 -3.70 -11.68 -10.34
C TYR A 52 -4.44 -10.35 -10.38
N CYS A 53 -4.75 -9.80 -9.21
CA CYS A 53 -5.42 -8.50 -9.16
C CYS A 53 -4.55 -7.39 -9.75
N LEU A 54 -3.23 -7.44 -9.51
CA LEU A 54 -2.31 -6.45 -10.06
C LEU A 54 -2.21 -6.50 -11.59
N GLU A 55 -2.43 -7.67 -12.19
CA GLU A 55 -2.38 -7.80 -13.64
C GLU A 55 -3.40 -6.92 -14.37
N GLY A 56 -4.47 -6.53 -13.69
CA GLY A 56 -5.49 -5.65 -14.26
C GLY A 56 -5.11 -4.17 -14.25
N TYR A 57 -3.97 -3.81 -13.70
CA TYR A 57 -3.56 -2.42 -13.56
C TYR A 57 -2.24 -2.15 -14.27
N ASN A 58 -2.17 -1.05 -15.01
CA ASN A 58 -0.96 -0.63 -15.70
C ASN A 58 -0.10 0.32 -14.87
N GLN A 59 -0.64 0.78 -13.74
CA GLN A 59 0.06 1.71 -12.86
C GLN A 59 1.08 0.98 -11.99
N PRO A 60 2.19 1.64 -11.60
CA PRO A 60 3.21 1.03 -10.75
C PRO A 60 2.72 0.93 -9.31
N ILE A 61 2.10 -0.19 -8.98
CA ILE A 61 1.54 -0.48 -7.66
C ILE A 61 2.20 -1.74 -7.09
N ALA A 62 2.58 -1.69 -5.82
CA ALA A 62 3.06 -2.84 -5.07
C ALA A 62 2.13 -3.12 -3.90
N ILE A 63 2.01 -4.38 -3.50
CA ILE A 63 1.21 -4.81 -2.36
C ILE A 63 2.13 -5.55 -1.39
N THR A 64 2.06 -5.20 -0.11
CA THR A 64 2.81 -5.90 0.92
C THR A 64 1.91 -6.17 2.14
N ALA A 65 2.33 -7.10 2.99
CA ALA A 65 1.61 -7.46 4.21
C ALA A 65 2.50 -7.20 5.42
N TYR A 66 1.98 -6.47 6.40
CA TYR A 66 2.79 -6.07 7.54
C TYR A 66 2.87 -7.15 8.62
N GLU A 67 2.04 -8.18 8.60
CA GLU A 67 2.20 -9.30 9.53
C GLU A 67 3.57 -9.98 9.37
N GLY A 68 4.13 -9.95 8.15
CA GLY A 68 5.46 -10.45 7.89
C GLY A 68 6.56 -9.66 8.57
N ILE A 69 6.30 -8.40 8.93
CA ILE A 69 7.27 -7.55 9.61
C ILE A 69 7.65 -8.12 10.97
N GLN A 70 6.74 -8.85 11.60
CA GLN A 70 6.96 -9.44 12.92
C GLN A 70 8.11 -10.42 12.96
N ILE A 71 8.52 -10.97 11.83
CA ILE A 71 9.65 -11.92 11.75
C ILE A 71 10.96 -11.25 11.37
N LEU A 72 10.97 -9.92 11.22
CA LEU A 72 12.19 -9.19 10.92
C LEU A 72 13.11 -9.14 12.14
N PRO A 73 14.43 -9.04 11.94
CA PRO A 73 15.39 -8.89 13.03
C PRO A 73 15.07 -7.67 13.91
N GLU A 74 15.44 -7.74 15.20
CA GLU A 74 15.15 -6.67 16.15
C GLU A 74 15.64 -5.29 15.70
N ASN A 75 16.78 -5.24 15.02
CA ASN A 75 17.31 -3.97 14.56
C ASN A 75 16.44 -3.28 13.52
N PHE A 76 15.52 -4.00 12.90
CA PHE A 76 14.53 -3.40 12.01
C PHE A 76 13.40 -2.73 12.78
N ASN A 77 13.08 -3.26 13.96
CA ASN A 77 11.98 -2.70 14.76
C ASN A 77 12.29 -1.28 15.24
N ASP A 78 13.56 -0.92 15.35
CA ASP A 78 13.97 0.42 15.77
C ASP A 78 13.74 1.48 14.69
N THR A 79 13.64 1.04 13.44
CA THR A 79 13.51 1.96 12.29
C THR A 79 12.16 1.91 11.61
N LEU A 80 11.35 0.90 11.92
CA LEU A 80 10.01 0.72 11.33
C LEU A 80 8.95 1.00 12.38
N PRO A 81 7.81 1.61 11.97
CA PRO A 81 6.70 1.76 12.91
C PRO A 81 6.15 0.39 13.31
N SER A 82 5.66 0.29 14.54
CA SER A 82 5.02 -0.94 14.99
C SER A 82 3.67 -1.12 14.28
N ILE A 83 3.16 -2.36 14.31
CA ILE A 83 1.84 -2.63 13.76
C ILE A 83 0.78 -1.79 14.45
N GLU A 84 0.91 -1.61 15.77
CA GLU A 84 0.00 -0.79 16.55
C GLU A 84 0.03 0.66 16.13
N GLU A 85 1.20 1.19 15.83
CA GLU A 85 1.34 2.55 15.33
C GLU A 85 0.71 2.73 13.97
N LEU A 86 0.88 1.73 13.08
CA LEU A 86 0.26 1.76 11.76
C LEU A 86 -1.27 1.71 11.87
N GLU A 87 -1.80 0.85 12.73
CA GLU A 87 -3.23 0.75 12.93
C GLU A 87 -3.82 2.02 13.54
N ALA A 88 -3.11 2.63 14.50
CA ALA A 88 -3.56 3.87 15.11
C ALA A 88 -3.62 5.00 14.10
N GLU A 89 -2.65 5.06 13.18
CA GLU A 89 -2.63 6.07 12.12
C GLU A 89 -3.81 5.92 11.16
N ILE A 90 -4.16 4.67 10.83
CA ILE A 90 -5.31 4.39 9.98
C ILE A 90 -6.61 4.83 10.66
N GLU A 91 -6.74 4.55 11.95
CA GLU A 91 -7.96 4.89 12.70
C GLU A 91 -8.19 6.40 12.81
N LYS A 92 -7.15 7.18 12.73
CA LYS A 92 -7.24 8.64 12.76
C LYS A 92 -7.73 9.22 11.43
N GLN A 93 -7.66 8.44 10.39
CA GLN A 93 -8.10 8.85 9.07
C GLN A 93 -9.56 8.51 8.83
#